data_73ce864f079dfe2255145053407199c5
#
_entry.id   73ce864f079dfe2255145053407199c5
#
_cell.length_a   1.000
_cell.length_b   1.000
_cell.length_c   1.000
_cell.angle_alpha   90.00
_cell.angle_beta   90.00
_cell.angle_gamma   90.00
#
_symmetry.space_group_name_H-M   'P 1'
#
loop_
_entity.id
_entity.type
_entity.pdbx_description
1 polymer ?
#
loop_
_entity_poly.entity_id
_entity_poly.type
_entity_poly.pdbx_seq_one_letter_code
_entity_poly.pdbx_strand_id
1 'polypeptide(L)'
;LLKEIKGIEVDKFPRITYDYAMKTYGNDKPDIRFEMKFGELNAVAQHKDFPVFNSAELVVGIAAPGCANYTRKEIDALIDWVKRPQVGASGMVYVKCEEDGTFKSSVDKFYDQEDLKKWAEITNAKPGDLILVLSGKADKTRTQLSALRMEVATRLGLRKSDEFAPLWVVDFPLLEWDEESGRYHAMHHPFTSPKPEDMRSEEHTSEL
;
A
#
# COMPACT_ATOMS: atom_id res chain seq x y z
N LEU A 1 3.12 7.34 30.24
CA LEU A 1 1.75 7.74 29.84
C LEU A 1 0.91 6.54 29.38
N LEU A 2 1.35 5.78 28.33
CA LEU A 2 0.62 4.58 27.86
C LEU A 2 0.52 3.50 28.94
N LYS A 3 1.60 3.24 29.67
CA LYS A 3 1.60 2.30 30.80
C LYS A 3 0.67 2.75 31.92
N GLU A 4 0.69 4.01 32.31
CA GLU A 4 -0.09 4.54 33.43
C GLU A 4 -1.59 4.66 33.11
N ILE A 5 -1.94 5.06 31.89
CA ILE A 5 -3.34 5.34 31.49
C ILE A 5 -4.02 4.11 30.90
N LYS A 6 -3.28 3.29 30.16
CA LYS A 6 -3.82 2.16 29.39
C LYS A 6 -3.27 0.80 29.84
N GLY A 7 -2.30 0.76 30.75
CA GLY A 7 -1.63 -0.49 31.18
C GLY A 7 -0.78 -1.12 30.07
N ILE A 8 -0.48 -0.39 28.99
CA ILE A 8 0.26 -0.91 27.83
C ILE A 8 1.73 -0.60 28.02
N GLU A 9 2.55 -1.66 28.10
CA GLU A 9 4.00 -1.55 28.09
C GLU A 9 4.50 -1.58 26.64
N VAL A 10 5.26 -0.57 26.26
CA VAL A 10 5.93 -0.50 24.96
C VAL A 10 7.42 -0.29 25.22
N ASP A 11 8.19 -1.35 25.01
CA ASP A 11 9.63 -1.32 25.26
C ASP A 11 10.40 -0.55 24.20
N LYS A 12 10.04 -0.72 22.93
CA LYS A 12 10.63 0.00 21.79
C LYS A 12 9.57 0.35 20.75
N PHE A 13 9.68 1.57 20.22
CA PHE A 13 8.95 1.97 19.04
C PHE A 13 9.74 1.53 17.80
N PRO A 14 9.18 0.69 16.92
CA PRO A 14 9.82 0.40 15.63
C PRO A 14 10.14 1.69 14.89
N ARG A 15 11.26 1.72 14.20
CA ARG A 15 11.65 2.83 13.32
C ARG A 15 11.65 2.33 11.89
N ILE A 16 10.90 2.98 11.03
CA ILE A 16 10.87 2.71 9.59
C ILE A 16 11.16 3.99 8.84
N THR A 17 11.76 3.89 7.66
CA THR A 17 11.97 5.06 6.82
C THR A 17 10.68 5.49 6.13
N TYR A 18 10.59 6.74 5.74
CA TYR A 18 9.50 7.26 4.92
C TYR A 18 9.35 6.45 3.63
N ASP A 19 10.45 6.18 2.92
CA ASP A 19 10.44 5.40 1.69
C ASP A 19 9.86 4.00 1.90
N TYR A 20 10.26 3.32 2.98
CA TYR A 20 9.70 2.01 3.34
C TYR A 20 8.19 2.11 3.67
N ALA A 21 7.78 3.14 4.41
CA ALA A 21 6.37 3.34 4.77
C ALA A 21 5.50 3.55 3.52
N MET A 22 5.97 4.39 2.58
CA MET A 22 5.27 4.67 1.33
C MET A 22 5.23 3.46 0.39
N LYS A 23 6.33 2.73 0.25
CA LYS A 23 6.39 1.52 -0.59
C LYS A 23 5.57 0.37 -0.03
N THR A 24 5.55 0.22 1.29
CA THR A 24 4.96 -0.95 1.95
C THR A 24 3.48 -0.74 2.33
N TYR A 25 3.09 0.49 2.62
CA TYR A 25 1.76 0.82 3.15
C TYR A 25 1.07 1.97 2.42
N GLY A 26 1.80 2.71 1.58
CA GLY A 26 1.27 3.87 0.84
C GLY A 26 0.86 5.05 1.73
N ASN A 27 1.44 5.15 2.92
CA ASN A 27 1.09 6.16 3.92
C ASN A 27 2.27 6.43 4.86
N ASP A 28 2.49 7.70 5.20
CA ASP A 28 3.49 8.16 6.17
C ASP A 28 3.11 7.90 7.64
N LYS A 29 1.88 7.46 7.89
CA LYS A 29 1.32 7.09 9.20
C LYS A 29 0.67 5.71 9.15
N PRO A 30 1.43 4.65 8.82
CA PRO A 30 0.86 3.34 8.56
C PRO A 30 0.30 2.70 9.83
N ASP A 31 -0.85 2.06 9.68
CA ASP A 31 -1.38 1.17 10.70
C ASP A 31 -0.70 -0.20 10.56
N ILE A 32 0.15 -0.54 11.52
CA ILE A 32 0.94 -1.79 11.53
C ILE A 32 0.36 -2.89 12.43
N ARG A 33 -0.87 -2.72 12.93
CA ARG A 33 -1.56 -3.72 13.75
C ARG A 33 -1.97 -4.97 12.96
N PHE A 34 -1.91 -4.91 11.66
CA PHE A 34 -2.24 -6.01 10.75
C PHE A 34 -1.31 -6.00 9.54
N GLU A 35 -1.16 -7.17 8.92
CA GLU A 35 -0.33 -7.33 7.74
C GLU A 35 -0.94 -6.63 6.50
N MET A 36 -1.19 -7.28 5.41
CA MET A 36 -1.62 -6.71 4.13
C MET A 36 -0.62 -5.67 3.60
N LYS A 37 0.67 -6.03 3.61
CA LYS A 37 1.72 -5.22 3.01
C LYS A 37 1.57 -5.19 1.49
N PHE A 38 2.01 -4.11 0.88
CA PHE A 38 2.01 -3.97 -0.56
C PHE A 38 3.01 -4.91 -1.22
N GLY A 39 2.59 -5.56 -2.31
CA GLY A 39 3.45 -6.29 -3.23
C GLY A 39 3.46 -5.60 -4.58
N GLU A 40 4.63 -5.13 -5.04
CA GLU A 40 4.79 -4.54 -6.37
C GLU A 40 4.83 -5.65 -7.42
N LEU A 41 3.95 -5.57 -8.40
CA LEU A 41 3.72 -6.62 -9.40
C LEU A 41 4.24 -6.25 -10.80
N ASN A 42 4.84 -5.07 -11.00
CA ASN A 42 5.28 -4.61 -12.31
C ASN A 42 6.07 -5.67 -13.08
N ALA A 43 7.10 -6.27 -12.45
CA ALA A 43 7.98 -7.25 -13.09
C ALA A 43 7.26 -8.52 -13.57
N VAL A 44 6.12 -8.88 -12.98
CA VAL A 44 5.39 -10.13 -13.27
C VAL A 44 4.03 -9.89 -13.93
N ALA A 45 3.52 -8.67 -13.88
CA ALA A 45 2.19 -8.32 -14.41
C ALA A 45 2.26 -7.50 -15.71
N GLN A 46 3.34 -6.77 -15.96
CA GLN A 46 3.55 -6.06 -17.21
C GLN A 46 4.12 -6.98 -18.30
N HIS A 47 4.10 -6.51 -19.54
CA HIS A 47 4.56 -7.26 -20.71
C HIS A 47 3.70 -8.48 -21.10
N LYS A 48 2.47 -8.53 -20.60
CA LYS A 48 1.40 -9.45 -21.03
C LYS A 48 0.41 -8.71 -21.92
N ASP A 49 -0.52 -9.43 -22.54
CA ASP A 49 -1.55 -8.83 -23.40
C ASP A 49 -2.68 -8.13 -22.60
N PHE A 50 -2.28 -7.32 -21.61
CA PHE A 50 -3.19 -6.54 -20.77
C PHE A 50 -2.77 -5.06 -20.72
N PRO A 51 -3.30 -4.23 -21.63
CA PRO A 51 -2.87 -2.83 -21.82
C PRO A 51 -2.95 -1.97 -20.56
N VAL A 52 -3.92 -2.23 -19.68
CA VAL A 52 -4.13 -1.46 -18.44
C VAL A 52 -2.89 -1.50 -17.54
N PHE A 53 -2.24 -2.67 -17.41
CA PHE A 53 -1.04 -2.79 -16.60
C PHE A 53 0.20 -2.34 -17.35
N ASN A 54 0.25 -2.57 -18.67
CA ASN A 54 1.39 -2.17 -19.48
C ASN A 54 1.59 -0.65 -19.54
N SER A 55 0.50 0.13 -19.45
CA SER A 55 0.54 1.60 -19.46
C SER A 55 0.71 2.23 -18.06
N ALA A 56 0.68 1.42 -17.00
CA ALA A 56 0.78 1.92 -15.64
C ALA A 56 2.23 2.10 -15.19
N GLU A 57 2.53 3.14 -14.45
CA GLU A 57 3.81 3.31 -13.77
C GLU A 57 3.98 2.29 -12.65
N LEU A 58 2.88 1.99 -11.95
CA LEU A 58 2.85 1.06 -10.83
C LEU A 58 1.67 0.10 -10.96
N VAL A 59 1.96 -1.18 -10.77
CA VAL A 59 0.99 -2.25 -10.53
C VAL A 59 1.29 -2.83 -9.16
N VAL A 60 0.37 -2.71 -8.23
CA VAL A 60 0.59 -3.07 -6.82
C VAL A 60 -0.65 -3.68 -6.20
N GLY A 61 -0.45 -4.67 -5.34
CA GLY A 61 -1.53 -5.40 -4.71
C GLY A 61 -1.33 -5.63 -3.22
N ILE A 62 -2.41 -6.06 -2.57
CA ILE A 62 -2.45 -6.54 -1.19
C ILE A 62 -3.18 -7.88 -1.15
N ALA A 63 -2.85 -8.73 -0.18
CA ALA A 63 -3.60 -9.95 0.12
C ALA A 63 -4.56 -9.69 1.28
N ALA A 64 -5.86 -9.76 1.02
CA ALA A 64 -6.92 -9.67 2.03
C ALA A 64 -7.16 -11.07 2.63
N PRO A 65 -6.86 -11.28 3.93
CA PRO A 65 -6.88 -12.60 4.52
C PRO A 65 -8.30 -13.18 4.62
N GLY A 66 -8.45 -14.44 4.20
CA GLY A 66 -9.71 -15.19 4.30
C GLY A 66 -10.85 -14.70 3.39
N CYS A 67 -10.55 -13.84 2.39
CA CYS A 67 -11.57 -13.23 1.53
C CYS A 67 -11.74 -13.92 0.17
N ALA A 68 -11.13 -15.08 -0.09
CA ALA A 68 -11.35 -15.82 -1.35
C ALA A 68 -12.81 -16.21 -1.56
N ASN A 69 -13.56 -16.44 -0.47
CA ASN A 69 -14.97 -16.79 -0.49
C ASN A 69 -15.92 -15.60 -0.74
N TYR A 70 -15.40 -14.38 -0.88
CA TYR A 70 -16.23 -13.22 -1.20
C TYR A 70 -17.08 -13.48 -2.44
N THR A 71 -18.37 -13.20 -2.31
CA THR A 71 -19.31 -13.27 -3.42
C THR A 71 -19.02 -12.20 -4.48
N ARG A 72 -19.55 -12.38 -5.66
CA ARG A 72 -19.44 -11.37 -6.72
C ARG A 72 -19.92 -10.00 -6.24
N LYS A 73 -21.04 -9.95 -5.50
CA LYS A 73 -21.59 -8.71 -4.95
C LYS A 73 -20.64 -8.00 -3.98
N GLU A 74 -19.93 -8.73 -3.14
CA GLU A 74 -18.96 -8.17 -2.20
C GLU A 74 -17.74 -7.61 -2.92
N ILE A 75 -17.26 -8.31 -3.95
CA ILE A 75 -16.15 -7.84 -4.79
C ILE A 75 -16.57 -6.60 -5.59
N ASP A 76 -17.74 -6.61 -6.21
CA ASP A 76 -18.28 -5.46 -6.94
C ASP A 76 -18.43 -4.24 -6.01
N ALA A 77 -18.83 -4.44 -4.76
CA ALA A 77 -18.89 -3.37 -3.76
C ALA A 77 -17.52 -2.79 -3.42
N LEU A 78 -16.44 -3.60 -3.45
CA LEU A 78 -15.07 -3.09 -3.30
C LEU A 78 -14.62 -2.31 -4.55
N ILE A 79 -14.96 -2.80 -5.75
CA ILE A 79 -14.68 -2.12 -7.03
C ILE A 79 -15.37 -0.75 -7.06
N ASP A 80 -16.63 -0.69 -6.67
CA ASP A 80 -17.38 0.57 -6.60
C ASP A 80 -16.81 1.50 -5.53
N TRP A 81 -16.34 0.94 -4.41
CA TRP A 81 -15.74 1.72 -3.34
C TRP A 81 -14.43 2.40 -3.78
N VAL A 82 -13.55 1.69 -4.48
CA VAL A 82 -12.28 2.29 -4.97
C VAL A 82 -12.49 3.33 -6.07
N LYS A 83 -13.59 3.25 -6.82
CA LYS A 83 -13.96 4.23 -7.87
C LYS A 83 -14.55 5.53 -7.33
N ARG A 84 -14.92 5.60 -6.05
CA ARG A 84 -15.47 6.81 -5.44
C ARG A 84 -14.47 7.97 -5.60
N PRO A 85 -14.96 9.22 -5.76
CA PRO A 85 -14.08 10.40 -5.94
C PRO A 85 -13.03 10.57 -4.85
N GLN A 86 -13.34 10.14 -3.61
CA GLN A 86 -12.43 10.21 -2.46
C GLN A 86 -11.23 9.27 -2.58
N VAL A 87 -11.35 8.18 -3.33
CA VAL A 87 -10.28 7.21 -3.60
C VAL A 87 -9.73 7.42 -5.01
N GLY A 88 -10.62 7.50 -6.00
CA GLY A 88 -10.31 7.90 -7.37
C GLY A 88 -9.56 6.86 -8.20
N ALA A 89 -9.64 5.57 -7.86
CA ALA A 89 -9.06 4.51 -8.68
C ALA A 89 -9.94 4.25 -9.92
N SER A 90 -9.30 3.96 -11.05
CA SER A 90 -10.00 3.67 -12.32
C SER A 90 -10.74 2.32 -12.28
N GLY A 91 -10.23 1.38 -11.50
CA GLY A 91 -10.75 0.03 -11.35
C GLY A 91 -9.90 -0.78 -10.38
N MET A 92 -10.25 -2.06 -10.24
CA MET A 92 -9.53 -3.01 -9.39
C MET A 92 -9.54 -4.38 -10.06
N VAL A 93 -8.38 -5.02 -10.13
CA VAL A 93 -8.25 -6.42 -10.48
C VAL A 93 -8.22 -7.25 -9.19
N TYR A 94 -8.78 -8.44 -9.22
CA TYR A 94 -8.73 -9.34 -8.08
C TYR A 94 -8.31 -10.76 -8.50
N VAL A 95 -7.69 -11.47 -7.55
CA VAL A 95 -7.37 -12.89 -7.67
C VAL A 95 -7.80 -13.60 -6.39
N LYS A 96 -8.62 -14.61 -6.52
CA LYS A 96 -8.99 -15.53 -5.44
C LYS A 96 -7.94 -16.63 -5.36
N CYS A 97 -7.33 -16.79 -4.19
CA CYS A 97 -6.46 -17.93 -3.89
C CYS A 97 -7.32 -19.04 -3.31
N GLU A 98 -7.71 -20.00 -4.12
CA GLU A 98 -8.61 -21.10 -3.68
C GLU A 98 -7.87 -22.04 -2.72
N GLU A 99 -8.61 -22.75 -1.89
CA GLU A 99 -8.06 -23.67 -0.89
C GLU A 99 -7.28 -24.85 -1.51
N ASP A 100 -7.63 -25.22 -2.74
CA ASP A 100 -6.97 -26.29 -3.51
C ASP A 100 -5.66 -25.83 -4.19
N GLY A 101 -5.25 -24.57 -3.98
CA GLY A 101 -4.07 -23.97 -4.55
C GLY A 101 -4.27 -23.44 -5.97
N THR A 102 -5.48 -23.44 -6.51
CA THR A 102 -5.80 -22.82 -7.81
C THR A 102 -6.14 -21.33 -7.63
N PHE A 103 -6.07 -20.59 -8.72
CA PHE A 103 -6.37 -19.16 -8.74
C PHE A 103 -7.53 -18.87 -9.69
N LYS A 104 -8.45 -18.00 -9.25
CA LYS A 104 -9.52 -17.44 -10.10
C LYS A 104 -9.42 -15.92 -10.10
N SER A 105 -9.38 -15.32 -11.28
CA SER A 105 -9.16 -13.90 -11.43
C SER A 105 -10.17 -13.22 -12.35
N SER A 106 -10.29 -11.91 -12.23
CA SER A 106 -10.99 -11.08 -13.22
C SER A 106 -10.21 -10.95 -14.54
N VAL A 107 -8.99 -11.43 -14.60
CA VAL A 107 -8.06 -11.32 -15.74
C VAL A 107 -7.50 -12.67 -16.22
N ASP A 108 -8.21 -13.76 -15.97
CA ASP A 108 -7.84 -15.14 -16.35
C ASP A 108 -7.52 -15.31 -17.84
N LYS A 109 -8.04 -14.41 -18.68
CA LYS A 109 -7.75 -14.42 -20.13
C LYS A 109 -6.32 -14.00 -20.48
N PHE A 110 -5.64 -13.29 -19.57
CA PHE A 110 -4.34 -12.67 -19.83
C PHE A 110 -3.23 -13.27 -18.97
N TYR A 111 -3.56 -13.91 -17.85
CA TYR A 111 -2.63 -14.44 -16.87
C TYR A 111 -2.99 -15.89 -16.53
N ASP A 112 -2.01 -16.77 -16.68
CA ASP A 112 -2.16 -18.18 -16.35
C ASP A 112 -1.93 -18.45 -14.84
N GLN A 113 -2.06 -19.70 -14.42
CA GLN A 113 -1.91 -20.11 -13.01
C GLN A 113 -0.50 -19.83 -12.48
N GLU A 114 0.54 -19.96 -13.32
CA GLU A 114 1.92 -19.67 -12.93
C GLU A 114 2.16 -18.18 -12.71
N ASP A 115 1.56 -17.33 -13.54
CA ASP A 115 1.62 -15.88 -13.35
C ASP A 115 0.92 -15.48 -12.04
N LEU A 116 -0.29 -15.98 -11.81
CA LEU A 116 -1.07 -15.66 -10.61
C LEU A 116 -0.42 -16.20 -9.33
N LYS A 117 0.29 -17.34 -9.43
CA LYS A 117 1.09 -17.86 -8.32
C LYS A 117 2.22 -16.89 -7.93
N LYS A 118 2.92 -16.30 -8.90
CA LYS A 118 3.94 -15.27 -8.63
C LYS A 118 3.34 -14.05 -7.92
N TRP A 119 2.11 -13.65 -8.29
CA TRP A 119 1.42 -12.57 -7.60
C TRP A 119 1.13 -12.94 -6.14
N ALA A 120 0.70 -14.16 -5.90
CA ALA A 120 0.46 -14.66 -4.54
C ALA A 120 1.75 -14.67 -3.71
N GLU A 121 2.87 -15.11 -4.28
CA GLU A 121 4.18 -15.11 -3.61
C GLU A 121 4.62 -13.68 -3.25
N ILE A 122 4.51 -12.72 -4.17
CA ILE A 122 4.91 -11.33 -3.96
C ILE A 122 4.02 -10.63 -2.91
N THR A 123 2.72 -10.91 -2.91
CA THR A 123 1.77 -10.33 -1.95
C THR A 123 1.68 -11.12 -0.65
N ASN A 124 2.43 -12.23 -0.51
CA ASN A 124 2.36 -13.18 0.60
C ASN A 124 0.95 -13.73 0.83
N ALA A 125 0.16 -13.89 -0.24
CA ALA A 125 -1.17 -14.45 -0.17
C ALA A 125 -1.12 -15.96 0.10
N LYS A 126 -2.06 -16.43 0.90
CA LYS A 126 -2.24 -17.84 1.27
C LYS A 126 -3.50 -18.40 0.62
N PRO A 127 -3.66 -19.72 0.54
CA PRO A 127 -4.96 -20.33 0.22
C PRO A 127 -6.06 -19.72 1.12
N GLY A 128 -7.18 -19.39 0.53
CA GLY A 128 -8.28 -18.69 1.21
C GLY A 128 -8.21 -17.15 1.13
N ASP A 129 -7.12 -16.54 0.67
CA ASP A 129 -6.96 -15.09 0.58
C ASP A 129 -7.48 -14.54 -0.77
N LEU A 130 -7.76 -13.23 -0.77
CA LEU A 130 -8.14 -12.46 -1.97
C LEU A 130 -7.07 -11.42 -2.25
N ILE A 131 -6.40 -11.52 -3.39
CA ILE A 131 -5.47 -10.48 -3.83
C ILE A 131 -6.27 -9.37 -4.52
N LEU A 132 -6.01 -8.13 -4.13
CA LEU A 132 -6.61 -6.92 -4.69
C LEU A 132 -5.52 -6.07 -5.30
N VAL A 133 -5.63 -5.74 -6.59
CA VAL A 133 -4.58 -5.06 -7.36
C VAL A 133 -5.11 -3.77 -7.95
N LEU A 134 -4.37 -2.69 -7.75
CA LEU A 134 -4.58 -1.40 -8.40
C LEU A 134 -3.39 -1.07 -9.31
N SER A 135 -3.63 -0.20 -10.29
CA SER A 135 -2.61 0.24 -11.24
C SER A 135 -2.83 1.67 -11.68
N GLY A 136 -1.75 2.39 -11.98
CA GLY A 136 -1.80 3.77 -12.46
C GLY A 136 -0.51 4.53 -12.17
N LYS A 137 -0.61 5.85 -11.96
CA LYS A 137 0.50 6.71 -11.50
C LYS A 137 0.95 6.27 -10.11
N ALA A 138 2.26 6.16 -9.87
CA ALA A 138 2.82 5.52 -8.70
C ALA A 138 2.28 6.06 -7.38
N ASP A 139 2.38 7.36 -7.13
CA ASP A 139 1.99 7.97 -5.85
C ASP A 139 0.50 7.89 -5.59
N LYS A 140 -0.31 8.19 -6.63
CA LYS A 140 -1.78 8.05 -6.53
C LYS A 140 -2.19 6.61 -6.24
N THR A 141 -1.58 5.65 -6.93
CA THR A 141 -1.91 4.23 -6.77
C THR A 141 -1.56 3.72 -5.38
N ARG A 142 -0.42 4.14 -4.81
CA ARG A 142 -0.05 3.81 -3.43
C ARG A 142 -1.06 4.38 -2.42
N THR A 143 -1.44 5.64 -2.56
CA THR A 143 -2.44 6.28 -1.69
C THR A 143 -3.82 5.59 -1.81
N GLN A 144 -4.25 5.26 -3.03
CA GLN A 144 -5.51 4.56 -3.28
C GLN A 144 -5.52 3.15 -2.67
N LEU A 145 -4.41 2.41 -2.82
CA LEU A 145 -4.29 1.07 -2.24
C LEU A 145 -4.20 1.12 -0.71
N SER A 146 -3.57 2.16 -0.14
CA SER A 146 -3.57 2.41 1.30
C SER A 146 -4.99 2.60 1.83
N ALA A 147 -5.81 3.41 1.15
CA ALA A 147 -7.21 3.59 1.51
C ALA A 147 -8.00 2.28 1.42
N LEU A 148 -7.81 1.48 0.35
CA LEU A 148 -8.43 0.16 0.21
C LEU A 148 -7.99 -0.81 1.31
N ARG A 149 -6.70 -0.82 1.65
CA ARG A 149 -6.15 -1.61 2.75
C ARG A 149 -6.86 -1.31 4.08
N MET A 150 -7.06 -0.03 4.39
CA MET A 150 -7.75 0.41 5.60
C MET A 150 -9.24 0.04 5.59
N GLU A 151 -9.92 0.15 4.45
CA GLU A 151 -11.31 -0.26 4.29
C GLU A 151 -11.48 -1.77 4.50
N VAL A 152 -10.65 -2.59 3.86
CA VAL A 152 -10.65 -4.05 4.02
C VAL A 152 -10.38 -4.42 5.48
N ALA A 153 -9.37 -3.81 6.11
CA ALA A 153 -9.06 -4.05 7.51
C ALA A 153 -10.23 -3.68 8.45
N THR A 154 -11.00 -2.65 8.11
CA THR A 154 -12.20 -2.27 8.86
C THR A 154 -13.30 -3.33 8.71
N ARG A 155 -13.57 -3.78 7.48
CA ARG A 155 -14.57 -4.84 7.20
C ARG A 155 -14.23 -6.16 7.91
N LEU A 156 -12.96 -6.48 8.01
CA LEU A 156 -12.46 -7.69 8.66
C LEU A 156 -12.28 -7.54 10.18
N GLY A 157 -12.55 -6.37 10.76
CA GLY A 157 -12.39 -6.14 12.20
C GLY A 157 -10.94 -6.20 12.68
N LEU A 158 -9.95 -5.97 11.78
CA LEU A 158 -8.53 -6.02 12.13
C LEU A 158 -8.04 -4.76 12.84
N ARG A 159 -8.84 -3.68 12.82
CA ARG A 159 -8.53 -2.40 13.44
C ARG A 159 -9.16 -2.30 14.82
N LYS A 160 -8.64 -3.05 15.77
CA LYS A 160 -9.13 -3.01 17.14
C LYS A 160 -8.78 -1.69 17.82
N SER A 161 -9.75 -1.09 18.51
CA SER A 161 -9.61 0.24 19.13
C SER A 161 -8.77 0.23 20.42
N ASP A 162 -8.59 -0.92 21.02
CA ASP A 162 -7.83 -1.16 22.25
C ASP A 162 -6.39 -1.61 22.02
N GLU A 163 -6.02 -1.92 20.77
CA GLU A 163 -4.65 -2.27 20.36
C GLU A 163 -3.90 -1.02 19.88
N PHE A 164 -2.69 -0.83 20.38
CA PHE A 164 -1.80 0.26 20.01
C PHE A 164 -0.49 -0.29 19.45
N ALA A 165 -0.09 0.19 18.27
CA ALA A 165 1.17 -0.16 17.61
C ALA A 165 1.92 1.12 17.21
N PRO A 166 2.48 1.87 18.19
CA PRO A 166 3.18 3.09 17.91
C PRO A 166 4.51 2.81 17.21
N LEU A 167 4.87 3.67 16.26
CA LEU A 167 6.11 3.59 15.51
C LEU A 167 6.66 5.00 15.23
N TRP A 168 7.93 5.05 14.84
CA TRP A 168 8.56 6.24 14.28
C TRP A 168 8.74 6.07 12.78
N VAL A 169 8.25 7.02 12.01
CA VAL A 169 8.65 7.18 10.61
C VAL A 169 9.74 8.24 10.56
N VAL A 170 10.87 7.90 9.95
CA VAL A 170 12.07 8.74 9.89
C VAL A 170 12.49 8.92 8.42
N ASP A 171 13.50 9.76 8.19
CA ASP A 171 14.06 9.98 6.86
C ASP A 171 13.04 10.52 5.86
N PHE A 172 12.25 11.49 6.30
CA PHE A 172 11.32 12.19 5.42
C PHE A 172 12.06 13.05 4.41
N PRO A 173 11.62 13.14 3.15
CA PRO A 173 12.14 14.09 2.20
C PRO A 173 11.91 15.53 2.68
N LEU A 174 12.86 16.40 2.44
CA LEU A 174 12.76 17.82 2.81
C LEU A 174 11.76 18.54 1.90
N LEU A 175 11.78 18.24 0.61
CA LEU A 175 10.99 18.87 -0.43
C LEU A 175 10.18 17.84 -1.20
N GLU A 176 9.03 18.27 -1.68
CA GLU A 176 8.15 17.53 -2.60
C GLU A 176 7.89 18.37 -3.84
N TRP A 177 7.95 17.74 -5.01
CA TRP A 177 7.59 18.40 -6.27
C TRP A 177 6.08 18.48 -6.42
N ASP A 178 5.56 19.68 -6.64
CA ASP A 178 4.15 19.90 -6.97
C ASP A 178 3.97 20.11 -8.46
N GLU A 179 3.27 19.19 -9.12
CA GLU A 179 3.00 19.25 -10.56
C GLU A 179 2.13 20.46 -10.95
N GLU A 180 1.22 20.93 -10.07
CA GLU A 180 0.31 22.04 -10.39
C GLU A 180 1.04 23.38 -10.40
N SER A 181 1.88 23.64 -9.40
CA SER A 181 2.63 24.88 -9.31
C SER A 181 3.97 24.84 -10.05
N GLY A 182 4.45 23.66 -10.46
CA GLY A 182 5.73 23.45 -11.12
C GLY A 182 6.94 23.83 -10.27
N ARG A 183 6.90 23.61 -8.95
CA ARG A 183 7.99 23.93 -8.03
C ARG A 183 8.02 22.98 -6.83
N TYR A 184 9.15 23.01 -6.11
CA TYR A 184 9.30 22.29 -4.86
C TYR A 184 8.61 23.03 -3.71
N HIS A 185 7.90 22.27 -2.88
CA HIS A 185 7.33 22.70 -1.62
C HIS A 185 7.97 21.96 -0.45
N ALA A 186 8.08 22.62 0.69
CA ALA A 186 8.52 21.96 1.92
C ALA A 186 7.47 20.89 2.32
N MET A 187 7.92 19.65 2.43
CA MET A 187 7.03 18.54 2.76
C MET A 187 6.66 18.52 4.24
N HIS A 188 7.43 19.20 5.08
CA HIS A 188 7.27 19.15 6.52
C HIS A 188 7.24 20.52 7.18
N HIS A 189 6.71 20.48 8.42
CA HIS A 189 6.68 21.64 9.30
C HIS A 189 8.09 22.18 9.58
N PRO A 190 8.28 23.51 9.68
CA PRO A 190 9.60 24.12 9.93
C PRO A 190 10.31 23.69 11.20
N PHE A 191 9.66 22.93 12.08
CA PHE A 191 10.30 22.32 13.26
C PHE A 191 11.05 21.02 12.95
N THR A 192 10.98 20.50 11.73
CA THR A 192 11.81 19.37 11.29
C THR A 192 13.26 19.85 11.11
N SER A 193 14.18 19.16 11.74
CA SER A 193 15.62 19.46 11.60
C SER A 193 16.23 18.53 10.55
N PRO A 194 17.08 19.04 9.64
CA PRO A 194 17.90 18.21 8.77
C PRO A 194 18.78 17.27 9.60
N LYS A 195 19.19 16.16 9.03
CA LYS A 195 20.18 15.28 9.66
C LYS A 195 21.53 15.99 9.72
N PRO A 196 22.34 15.76 10.78
CA PRO A 196 23.65 16.38 10.90
C PRO A 196 24.59 16.07 9.72
N GLU A 197 24.48 14.88 9.14
CA GLU A 197 25.22 14.47 7.96
C GLU A 197 24.83 15.27 6.71
N ASP A 198 23.55 15.55 6.52
CA ASP A 198 23.04 16.29 5.36
C ASP A 198 23.43 17.79 5.43
N MET A 199 23.60 18.34 6.63
CA MET A 199 24.04 19.73 6.83
C MET A 199 25.48 20.00 6.40
N ARG A 200 26.28 18.96 6.14
CA ARG A 200 27.69 19.07 5.77
C ARG A 200 27.96 18.78 4.29
N SER A 201 26.95 18.38 3.51
CA SER A 201 27.14 18.11 2.10
C SER A 201 27.01 19.41 1.29
N GLU A 202 28.05 19.75 0.52
CA GLU A 202 28.07 20.93 -0.35
C GLU A 202 26.98 20.84 -1.45
N GLU A 203 26.52 19.64 -1.79
CA GLU A 203 25.46 19.40 -2.79
C GLU A 203 24.10 19.95 -2.37
N HIS A 204 23.80 20.04 -1.08
CA HIS A 204 22.52 20.57 -0.58
C HIS A 204 22.51 22.06 -0.26
N THR A 205 23.66 22.71 -0.27
CA THR A 205 23.78 24.17 0.00
C THR A 205 23.71 25.03 -1.25
N SER A 206 23.77 24.45 -2.44
CA SER A 206 23.71 25.17 -3.73
C SER A 206 22.30 25.33 -4.30
N GLU A 207 21.27 24.76 -3.67
CA GLU A 207 19.87 24.81 -4.15
C GLU A 207 18.90 25.58 -3.22
N LEU A 208 19.43 26.41 -2.28
CA LEU A 208 18.62 27.30 -1.46
C LEU A 208 18.60 28.71 -2.02
#